data_fa948de04eb665834398316c66a72139
#
_entry.id   fa948de04eb665834398316c66a72139
#
_cell.length_a   1.000
_cell.length_b   1.000
_cell.length_c   1.000
_cell.angle_alpha   90.00
_cell.angle_beta   90.00
_cell.angle_gamma   90.00
#
_symmetry.space_group_name_H-M   'P 1'
#
loop_
_entity.id
_entity.type
_entity.pdbx_description
1 polymer ?
#
loop_
_entity_poly.entity_id
_entity_poly.type
_entity_poly.pdbx_seq_one_letter_code
_entity_poly.pdbx_strand_id
1 'polypeptide(L)'
;MKIGVCGTGRMGSSVAQRLMSVGHEVGVWNRNSAKTKPLIDAGAKLFASAAELVEGCEVVIVMLLNDAATEAVYRGPNGILTSKLAGKLVIDMSTIRPDTMKSNGASVLEQGAAFVECPVGGSTGPAKEGKLFGLVGGTKKDVTRALPLLEQMCRRIEHIGELGSGSMMKLAVNLPLLVYWQALGEALTICKPLDLPADRLIDILSDTAGTPTAMKGRGAIIAKVLGGAPLGETAFGLNAAKKDLATAVQFGTSIHVELPVTASALACYEQAEAAGLGDADATAISTRWPQSTAKS
;
A
#
# COMPACT_ATOMS: atom_id res chain seq x y z
N MET A 1 8.83 14.58 18.50
CA MET A 1 9.89 14.40 17.47
C MET A 1 9.47 15.13 16.21
N LYS A 2 10.44 15.53 15.41
CA LYS A 2 10.20 16.06 14.05
C LYS A 2 10.25 14.91 13.05
N ILE A 3 9.12 14.59 12.44
CA ILE A 3 8.96 13.45 11.54
C ILE A 3 8.57 13.94 10.15
N GLY A 4 9.35 13.53 9.14
CA GLY A 4 9.04 13.79 7.74
C GLY A 4 8.21 12.67 7.12
N VAL A 5 7.18 12.99 6.36
CA VAL A 5 6.46 12.02 5.52
C VAL A 5 6.69 12.37 4.06
N CYS A 6 7.46 11.53 3.39
CA CYS A 6 7.81 11.62 1.98
C CYS A 6 6.84 10.78 1.14
N GLY A 7 5.94 11.46 0.42
CA GLY A 7 4.85 10.85 -0.32
C GLY A 7 3.52 10.92 0.43
N THR A 8 2.68 11.89 0.05
CA THR A 8 1.35 12.15 0.63
C THR A 8 0.23 11.65 -0.29
N GLY A 9 0.37 10.43 -0.79
CA GLY A 9 -0.73 9.68 -1.37
C GLY A 9 -1.75 9.27 -0.31
N ARG A 10 -2.74 8.45 -0.64
CA ARG A 10 -3.79 8.01 0.31
C ARG A 10 -3.21 7.49 1.63
N MET A 11 -2.26 6.55 1.57
CA MET A 11 -1.66 5.97 2.78
C MET A 11 -0.74 6.95 3.50
N GLY A 12 0.16 7.63 2.78
CA GLY A 12 1.08 8.58 3.42
C GLY A 12 0.36 9.74 4.09
N SER A 13 -0.74 10.24 3.51
CA SER A 13 -1.60 11.23 4.17
C SER A 13 -2.23 10.70 5.44
N SER A 14 -2.70 9.44 5.44
CA SER A 14 -3.29 8.82 6.64
C SER A 14 -2.26 8.59 7.74
N VAL A 15 -1.03 8.19 7.38
CA VAL A 15 0.10 8.06 8.32
C VAL A 15 0.48 9.43 8.89
N ALA A 16 0.57 10.48 8.05
CA ALA A 16 0.86 11.83 8.52
C ALA A 16 -0.19 12.35 9.51
N GLN A 17 -1.48 12.14 9.21
CA GLN A 17 -2.58 12.48 10.12
C GLN A 17 -2.47 11.74 11.44
N ARG A 18 -2.15 10.44 11.41
CA ARG A 18 -1.94 9.66 12.64
C ARG A 18 -0.81 10.23 13.48
N LEU A 19 0.34 10.54 12.88
CA LEU A 19 1.49 11.09 13.59
C LEU A 19 1.20 12.45 14.22
N MET A 20 0.47 13.34 13.52
CA MET A 20 0.00 14.60 14.09
C MET A 20 -0.94 14.36 15.27
N SER A 21 -1.87 13.42 15.16
CA SER A 21 -2.85 13.12 16.21
C SER A 21 -2.23 12.59 17.50
N VAL A 22 -1.03 12.02 17.43
CA VAL A 22 -0.28 11.55 18.61
C VAL A 22 0.81 12.54 19.05
N GLY A 23 0.76 13.78 18.56
CA GLY A 23 1.54 14.91 19.08
C GLY A 23 2.94 15.08 18.46
N HIS A 24 3.18 14.57 17.25
CA HIS A 24 4.44 14.84 16.54
C HIS A 24 4.36 16.10 15.69
N GLU A 25 5.50 16.79 15.55
CA GLU A 25 5.70 17.80 14.53
C GLU A 25 5.93 17.13 13.18
N VAL A 26 4.95 17.24 12.26
CA VAL A 26 5.01 16.53 10.98
C VAL A 26 5.40 17.46 9.84
N GLY A 27 6.49 17.13 9.15
CA GLY A 27 6.85 17.67 7.86
C GLY A 27 6.32 16.80 6.73
N VAL A 28 5.96 17.40 5.60
CA VAL A 28 5.45 16.67 4.44
C VAL A 28 6.11 17.13 3.15
N TRP A 29 6.32 16.19 2.26
CA TRP A 29 6.71 16.45 0.88
C TRP A 29 6.01 15.46 -0.06
N ASN A 30 5.63 15.96 -1.21
CA ASN A 30 5.11 15.16 -2.31
C ASN A 30 5.43 15.80 -3.65
N ARG A 31 5.75 14.99 -4.69
CA ARG A 31 6.02 15.46 -6.04
C ARG A 31 4.93 16.39 -6.59
N ASN A 32 3.67 16.07 -6.36
CA ASN A 32 2.54 16.97 -6.60
C ASN A 32 2.17 17.65 -5.29
N SER A 33 2.59 18.89 -5.10
CA SER A 33 2.37 19.66 -3.87
C SER A 33 0.89 19.89 -3.54
N ALA A 34 -0.01 19.87 -4.53
CA ALA A 34 -1.44 20.01 -4.27
C ALA A 34 -1.98 18.91 -3.34
N LYS A 35 -1.36 17.72 -3.36
CA LYS A 35 -1.73 16.60 -2.46
C LYS A 35 -1.31 16.82 -1.00
N THR A 36 -0.47 17.80 -0.70
CA THR A 36 -0.06 18.12 0.68
C THR A 36 -1.02 19.10 1.35
N LYS A 37 -1.83 19.85 0.57
CA LYS A 37 -2.67 20.92 1.10
C LYS A 37 -3.55 20.51 2.30
N PRO A 38 -4.28 19.39 2.30
CA PRO A 38 -5.10 19.00 3.46
C PRO A 38 -4.28 18.77 4.74
N LEU A 39 -3.01 18.34 4.59
CA LEU A 39 -2.11 18.13 5.73
C LEU A 39 -1.54 19.46 6.25
N ILE A 40 -1.24 20.40 5.35
CA ILE A 40 -0.79 21.75 5.71
C ILE A 40 -1.90 22.47 6.46
N ASP A 41 -3.13 22.41 5.97
CA ASP A 41 -4.31 22.99 6.61
C ASP A 41 -4.55 22.38 8.01
N ALA A 42 -4.11 21.13 8.24
CA ALA A 42 -4.14 20.46 9.54
C ALA A 42 -2.89 20.70 10.41
N GLY A 43 -1.94 21.53 9.99
CA GLY A 43 -0.76 21.92 10.78
C GLY A 43 0.57 21.27 10.39
N ALA A 44 0.63 20.47 9.31
CA ALA A 44 1.89 19.94 8.82
C ALA A 44 2.75 21.01 8.12
N LYS A 45 4.07 20.91 8.25
CA LYS A 45 5.01 21.80 7.57
C LYS A 45 5.34 21.27 6.17
N LEU A 46 5.15 22.10 5.15
CA LEU A 46 5.59 21.80 3.78
C LEU A 46 7.10 21.99 3.63
N PHE A 47 7.75 21.05 2.93
CA PHE A 47 9.13 21.16 2.46
C PHE A 47 9.17 21.22 0.93
N ALA A 48 10.16 21.93 0.38
CA ALA A 48 10.25 22.12 -1.06
C ALA A 48 10.82 20.89 -1.79
N SER A 49 11.61 20.06 -1.09
CA SER A 49 12.20 18.84 -1.66
C SER A 49 12.26 17.69 -0.64
N ALA A 50 12.52 16.47 -1.14
CA ALA A 50 12.75 15.32 -0.29
C ALA A 50 14.04 15.50 0.55
N ALA A 51 15.08 16.11 -0.02
CA ALA A 51 16.32 16.41 0.68
C ALA A 51 16.08 17.38 1.85
N GLU A 52 15.36 18.50 1.63
CA GLU A 52 15.03 19.43 2.69
C GLU A 52 14.16 18.79 3.80
N LEU A 53 13.23 17.92 3.42
CA LEU A 53 12.43 17.14 4.38
C LEU A 53 13.33 16.31 5.30
N VAL A 54 14.31 15.59 4.71
CA VAL A 54 15.28 14.79 5.48
C VAL A 54 16.10 15.69 6.42
N GLU A 55 16.62 16.80 5.93
CA GLU A 55 17.43 17.71 6.74
C GLU A 55 16.65 18.31 7.91
N GLY A 56 15.38 18.63 7.69
CA GLY A 56 14.49 19.24 8.69
C GLY A 56 13.91 18.28 9.72
N CYS A 57 14.06 16.96 9.55
CA CYS A 57 13.42 15.94 10.39
C CYS A 57 14.43 14.98 11.01
N GLU A 58 14.08 14.38 12.14
CA GLU A 58 14.87 13.35 12.83
C GLU A 58 14.63 11.96 12.24
N VAL A 59 13.37 11.72 11.87
CA VAL A 59 12.90 10.47 11.25
C VAL A 59 12.18 10.82 9.96
N VAL A 60 12.39 10.02 8.91
CA VAL A 60 11.67 10.17 7.64
C VAL A 60 10.95 8.88 7.31
N ILE A 61 9.64 8.99 7.11
CA ILE A 61 8.79 7.90 6.60
C ILE A 61 8.64 8.10 5.10
N VAL A 62 8.95 7.07 4.34
CA VAL A 62 8.78 7.04 2.88
C VAL A 62 7.56 6.18 2.55
N MET A 63 6.61 6.72 1.74
CA MET A 63 5.39 6.04 1.35
C MET A 63 5.07 6.34 -0.12
N LEU A 64 5.69 5.59 -1.01
CA LEU A 64 5.65 5.82 -2.45
C LEU A 64 4.94 4.67 -3.17
N LEU A 65 4.51 4.93 -4.40
CA LEU A 65 3.62 4.04 -5.12
C LEU A 65 4.33 2.82 -5.71
N ASN A 66 5.53 2.99 -6.29
CA ASN A 66 6.24 1.97 -7.06
C ASN A 66 7.75 2.22 -7.09
N ASP A 67 8.49 1.27 -7.68
CA ASP A 67 9.95 1.33 -7.81
C ASP A 67 10.45 2.59 -8.53
N ALA A 68 9.80 2.98 -9.63
CA ALA A 68 10.19 4.19 -10.37
C ALA A 68 10.02 5.47 -9.54
N ALA A 69 8.97 5.55 -8.74
CA ALA A 69 8.75 6.70 -7.84
C ALA A 69 9.79 6.72 -6.71
N THR A 70 10.14 5.55 -6.15
CA THR A 70 11.20 5.46 -5.14
C THR A 70 12.56 5.81 -5.72
N GLU A 71 12.93 5.30 -6.88
CA GLU A 71 14.19 5.64 -7.54
C GLU A 71 14.32 7.16 -7.74
N ALA A 72 13.26 7.80 -8.29
CA ALA A 72 13.23 9.24 -8.51
C ALA A 72 13.36 10.05 -7.20
N VAL A 73 12.77 9.57 -6.11
CA VAL A 73 12.78 10.28 -4.81
C VAL A 73 14.08 10.04 -4.06
N TYR A 74 14.67 8.86 -4.14
CA TYR A 74 15.95 8.57 -3.48
C TYR A 74 17.12 9.19 -4.24
N ARG A 75 17.21 9.01 -5.57
CA ARG A 75 18.39 9.33 -6.37
C ARG A 75 18.22 10.54 -7.28
N GLY A 76 17.01 11.08 -7.41
CA GLY A 76 16.77 12.27 -8.25
C GLY A 76 17.42 13.53 -7.70
N PRO A 77 17.41 14.62 -8.48
CA PRO A 77 17.85 15.93 -8.01
C PRO A 77 17.05 16.34 -6.76
N ASN A 78 17.74 16.78 -5.70
CA ASN A 78 17.14 17.09 -4.40
C ASN A 78 16.40 15.89 -3.76
N GLY A 79 16.82 14.68 -4.08
CA GLY A 79 16.33 13.43 -3.50
C GLY A 79 16.91 13.15 -2.11
N ILE A 80 16.42 12.08 -1.49
CA ILE A 80 16.82 11.68 -0.12
C ILE A 80 18.35 11.53 0.01
N LEU A 81 19.00 10.90 -0.98
CA LEU A 81 20.43 10.62 -0.96
C LEU A 81 21.32 11.83 -1.22
N THR A 82 20.76 12.98 -1.58
CA THR A 82 21.51 14.24 -1.74
C THR A 82 21.56 15.06 -0.45
N SER A 83 20.86 14.62 0.60
CA SER A 83 20.76 15.30 1.91
C SER A 83 21.81 14.78 2.92
N LYS A 84 21.89 15.47 4.07
CA LYS A 84 22.70 15.01 5.22
C LYS A 84 21.95 13.95 6.01
N LEU A 85 22.23 12.67 5.73
CA LEU A 85 21.55 11.52 6.32
C LEU A 85 22.14 11.06 7.66
N ALA A 86 23.40 11.38 7.95
CA ALA A 86 24.10 10.88 9.14
C ALA A 86 23.27 11.06 10.43
N GLY A 87 23.08 9.98 11.20
CA GLY A 87 22.32 9.96 12.44
C GLY A 87 20.80 9.96 12.29
N LYS A 88 20.24 10.11 11.09
CA LYS A 88 18.80 10.05 10.83
C LYS A 88 18.27 8.61 10.90
N LEU A 89 16.95 8.46 10.93
CA LEU A 89 16.27 7.17 10.74
C LEU A 89 15.33 7.31 9.52
N VAL A 90 15.50 6.44 8.54
CA VAL A 90 14.58 6.32 7.41
C VAL A 90 13.76 5.04 7.56
N ILE A 91 12.43 5.15 7.50
CA ILE A 91 11.50 4.03 7.54
C ILE A 91 10.76 4.02 6.19
N ASP A 92 11.08 3.05 5.33
CA ASP A 92 10.38 2.92 4.04
C ASP A 92 9.20 1.94 4.17
N MET A 93 7.99 2.49 4.03
CA MET A 93 6.72 1.75 4.12
C MET A 93 6.13 1.46 2.74
N SER A 94 6.85 1.71 1.67
CA SER A 94 6.41 1.49 0.29
C SER A 94 6.28 -0.02 -0.01
N THR A 95 5.35 -0.38 -0.89
CA THR A 95 5.27 -1.72 -1.47
C THR A 95 5.97 -1.72 -2.81
N ILE A 96 7.22 -2.15 -2.84
CA ILE A 96 8.13 -2.19 -3.99
C ILE A 96 8.87 -3.52 -4.04
N ARG A 97 9.66 -3.75 -5.07
CA ARG A 97 10.48 -4.96 -5.18
C ARG A 97 11.50 -5.05 -4.04
N PRO A 98 11.73 -6.25 -3.49
CA PRO A 98 12.74 -6.47 -2.45
C PRO A 98 14.14 -5.97 -2.84
N ASP A 99 14.54 -6.10 -4.11
CA ASP A 99 15.85 -5.68 -4.59
C ASP A 99 15.99 -4.14 -4.59
N THR A 100 14.93 -3.44 -5.01
CA THR A 100 14.87 -1.97 -4.93
C THR A 100 14.94 -1.50 -3.48
N MET A 101 14.23 -2.17 -2.57
CA MET A 101 14.26 -1.87 -1.15
C MET A 101 15.66 -2.05 -0.55
N LYS A 102 16.32 -3.18 -0.86
CA LYS A 102 17.71 -3.45 -0.43
C LYS A 102 18.68 -2.38 -0.95
N SER A 103 18.57 -2.03 -2.23
CA SER A 103 19.44 -1.02 -2.86
C SER A 103 19.27 0.36 -2.21
N ASN A 104 18.03 0.78 -1.95
CA ASN A 104 17.76 2.06 -1.28
C ASN A 104 18.27 2.05 0.15
N GLY A 105 18.03 0.96 0.90
CA GLY A 105 18.50 0.81 2.27
C GLY A 105 20.02 0.82 2.37
N ALA A 106 20.73 0.09 1.50
CA ALA A 106 22.18 0.09 1.45
C ALA A 106 22.75 1.50 1.25
N SER A 107 22.20 2.26 0.27
CA SER A 107 22.65 3.63 0.00
C SER A 107 22.42 4.59 1.18
N VAL A 108 21.33 4.41 1.94
CA VAL A 108 21.06 5.20 3.16
C VAL A 108 22.00 4.84 4.30
N LEU A 109 22.25 3.54 4.51
CA LEU A 109 23.17 3.03 5.54
C LEU A 109 24.61 3.50 5.29
N GLU A 110 25.06 3.50 4.03
CA GLU A 110 26.39 4.00 3.62
C GLU A 110 26.60 5.48 3.99
N GLN A 111 25.54 6.27 4.08
CA GLN A 111 25.59 7.67 4.51
C GLN A 111 25.44 7.86 6.03
N GLY A 112 25.49 6.78 6.82
CA GLY A 112 25.48 6.83 8.28
C GLY A 112 24.09 7.04 8.90
N ALA A 113 23.03 6.84 8.18
CA ALA A 113 21.68 6.77 8.73
C ALA A 113 21.30 5.34 9.12
N ALA A 114 20.27 5.19 9.96
CA ALA A 114 19.59 3.93 10.16
C ALA A 114 18.50 3.77 9.09
N PHE A 115 18.28 2.54 8.62
CA PHE A 115 17.24 2.23 7.66
C PHE A 115 16.45 0.98 8.07
N VAL A 116 15.12 1.12 7.98
CA VAL A 116 14.17 0.04 8.23
C VAL A 116 13.13 0.05 7.12
N GLU A 117 12.87 -1.09 6.50
CA GLU A 117 11.66 -1.26 5.72
C GLU A 117 10.50 -1.69 6.62
N CYS A 118 9.31 -1.18 6.33
CA CYS A 118 8.10 -1.56 7.05
C CYS A 118 6.87 -1.46 6.14
N PRO A 119 6.78 -2.20 5.03
CA PRO A 119 5.54 -2.27 4.30
C PRO A 119 4.41 -2.78 5.19
N VAL A 120 3.18 -2.28 4.97
CA VAL A 120 2.09 -2.46 5.91
C VAL A 120 0.89 -3.17 5.31
N GLY A 121 0.22 -3.97 6.14
CA GLY A 121 -1.14 -4.43 5.91
C GLY A 121 -2.15 -3.47 6.54
N GLY A 122 -3.26 -3.27 5.85
CA GLY A 122 -4.29 -2.31 6.23
C GLY A 122 -4.47 -1.21 5.17
N SER A 123 -5.57 -0.48 5.31
CA SER A 123 -5.95 0.62 4.41
C SER A 123 -5.90 1.96 5.15
N THR A 124 -6.44 3.01 4.54
CA THR A 124 -6.46 4.38 5.08
C THR A 124 -7.12 4.51 6.46
N GLY A 125 -8.21 3.76 6.72
CA GLY A 125 -8.87 3.75 8.03
C GLY A 125 -7.93 3.25 9.14
N PRO A 126 -7.47 1.99 9.08
CA PRO A 126 -6.47 1.46 10.03
C PRO A 126 -5.20 2.34 10.16
N ALA A 127 -4.76 3.00 9.08
CA ALA A 127 -3.61 3.89 9.15
C ALA A 127 -3.86 5.12 10.06
N LYS A 128 -5.03 5.76 9.94
CA LYS A 128 -5.43 6.89 10.78
C LYS A 128 -5.60 6.50 12.26
N GLU A 129 -6.02 5.26 12.51
CA GLU A 129 -6.27 4.74 13.85
C GLU A 129 -5.02 4.16 14.53
N GLY A 130 -3.89 4.06 13.84
CA GLY A 130 -2.69 3.39 14.37
C GLY A 130 -2.84 1.87 14.44
N LYS A 131 -3.65 1.27 13.56
CA LYS A 131 -3.99 -0.15 13.55
C LYS A 131 -3.43 -0.91 12.35
N LEU A 132 -2.35 -0.44 11.75
CA LEU A 132 -1.68 -1.14 10.66
C LEU A 132 -1.04 -2.46 11.15
N PHE A 133 -0.68 -3.31 10.22
CA PHE A 133 0.16 -4.47 10.45
C PHE A 133 1.51 -4.24 9.75
N GLY A 134 2.57 -4.00 10.51
CA GLY A 134 3.92 -3.74 10.01
C GLY A 134 4.71 -5.03 9.76
N LEU A 135 5.30 -5.15 8.58
CA LEU A 135 6.17 -6.25 8.17
C LEU A 135 7.59 -5.71 8.04
N VAL A 136 8.38 -5.87 9.10
CA VAL A 136 9.64 -5.13 9.25
C VAL A 136 10.83 -5.94 8.75
N GLY A 137 11.68 -5.32 7.95
CA GLY A 137 13.01 -5.83 7.60
C GLY A 137 14.10 -4.81 7.95
N GLY A 138 15.25 -5.33 8.38
CA GLY A 138 16.41 -4.54 8.76
C GLY A 138 17.18 -5.13 9.92
N THR A 139 18.29 -4.50 10.30
CA THR A 139 19.10 -4.97 11.44
C THR A 139 18.31 -4.85 12.75
N LYS A 140 18.56 -5.75 13.70
CA LYS A 140 17.93 -5.69 15.04
C LYS A 140 18.12 -4.31 15.70
N LYS A 141 19.28 -3.70 15.53
CA LYS A 141 19.62 -2.37 16.08
C LYS A 141 18.69 -1.30 15.51
N ASP A 142 18.54 -1.24 14.19
CA ASP A 142 17.75 -0.22 13.52
C ASP A 142 16.25 -0.43 13.76
N VAL A 143 15.81 -1.70 13.76
CA VAL A 143 14.43 -2.06 14.11
C VAL A 143 14.11 -1.64 15.54
N THR A 144 14.98 -1.90 16.52
CA THR A 144 14.79 -1.45 17.92
C THR A 144 14.63 0.07 18.00
N ARG A 145 15.41 0.83 17.19
CA ARG A 145 15.28 2.29 17.11
C ARG A 145 13.95 2.74 16.52
N ALA A 146 13.41 1.99 15.55
CA ALA A 146 12.16 2.32 14.87
C ALA A 146 10.91 1.93 15.67
N LEU A 147 10.99 0.90 16.52
CA LEU A 147 9.84 0.31 17.24
C LEU A 147 8.96 1.34 17.95
N PRO A 148 9.48 2.30 18.75
CA PRO A 148 8.62 3.25 19.48
C PRO A 148 7.73 4.11 18.57
N LEU A 149 8.17 4.34 17.33
CA LEU A 149 7.37 5.06 16.34
C LEU A 149 6.42 4.12 15.60
N LEU A 150 6.87 2.92 15.26
CA LEU A 150 6.03 1.91 14.58
C LEU A 150 4.84 1.49 15.45
N GLU A 151 5.01 1.36 16.76
CA GLU A 151 3.95 1.04 17.73
C GLU A 151 2.83 2.08 17.77
N GLN A 152 3.11 3.33 17.39
CA GLN A 152 2.09 4.37 17.30
C GLN A 152 1.25 4.28 16.02
N MET A 153 1.74 3.57 15.01
CA MET A 153 1.10 3.42 13.70
C MET A 153 0.53 2.02 13.47
N CYS A 154 1.02 1.01 14.21
CA CYS A 154 0.74 -0.39 14.00
C CYS A 154 0.16 -1.05 15.24
N ARG A 155 -0.89 -1.86 15.07
CA ARG A 155 -1.42 -2.76 16.12
C ARG A 155 -0.61 -4.04 16.29
N ARG A 156 0.19 -4.38 15.29
CA ARG A 156 1.06 -5.56 15.23
C ARG A 156 2.27 -5.25 14.38
N ILE A 157 3.44 -5.67 14.84
CA ILE A 157 4.71 -5.49 14.16
C ILE A 157 5.43 -6.83 14.15
N GLU A 158 5.84 -7.31 12.99
CA GLU A 158 6.62 -8.53 12.84
C GLU A 158 7.96 -8.20 12.19
N HIS A 159 9.03 -8.48 12.90
CA HIS A 159 10.37 -8.42 12.33
C HIS A 159 10.64 -9.71 11.54
N ILE A 160 10.58 -9.62 10.22
CA ILE A 160 10.67 -10.76 9.31
C ILE A 160 12.11 -11.22 9.12
N GLY A 161 13.06 -10.27 9.10
CA GLY A 161 14.47 -10.54 8.89
C GLY A 161 15.23 -9.32 8.39
N GLU A 162 16.29 -9.56 7.61
CA GLU A 162 17.10 -8.51 7.01
C GLU A 162 16.32 -7.71 5.93
N LEU A 163 16.93 -6.64 5.42
CA LEU A 163 16.32 -5.79 4.38
C LEU A 163 15.88 -6.63 3.16
N GLY A 164 14.69 -6.34 2.65
CA GLY A 164 14.01 -7.05 1.57
C GLY A 164 13.05 -8.14 2.06
N SER A 165 13.19 -8.62 3.31
CA SER A 165 12.31 -9.67 3.84
C SER A 165 10.89 -9.17 4.13
N GLY A 166 10.75 -7.95 4.63
CA GLY A 166 9.45 -7.30 4.82
C GLY A 166 8.72 -7.09 3.50
N SER A 167 9.44 -6.65 2.47
CA SER A 167 8.91 -6.49 1.11
C SER A 167 8.47 -7.82 0.50
N MET A 168 9.27 -8.89 0.62
CA MET A 168 8.88 -10.23 0.18
C MET A 168 7.60 -10.71 0.89
N MET A 169 7.55 -10.58 2.20
CA MET A 169 6.37 -10.97 2.99
C MET A 169 5.15 -10.14 2.59
N LYS A 170 5.32 -8.85 2.31
CA LYS A 170 4.23 -7.99 1.85
C LYS A 170 3.64 -8.43 0.51
N LEU A 171 4.48 -8.81 -0.45
CA LEU A 171 4.02 -9.36 -1.73
C LEU A 171 3.24 -10.67 -1.50
N ALA A 172 3.77 -11.57 -0.69
CA ALA A 172 3.12 -12.84 -0.35
C ALA A 172 1.75 -12.65 0.35
N VAL A 173 1.64 -11.68 1.27
CA VAL A 173 0.38 -11.36 1.97
C VAL A 173 -0.68 -10.76 1.04
N ASN A 174 -0.27 -9.91 0.09
CA ASN A 174 -1.22 -9.26 -0.82
C ASN A 174 -1.73 -10.21 -1.91
N LEU A 175 -0.91 -11.13 -2.38
CA LEU A 175 -1.20 -12.00 -3.52
C LEU A 175 -2.52 -12.78 -3.36
N PRO A 176 -2.77 -13.55 -2.29
CA PRO A 176 -4.01 -14.33 -2.16
C PRO A 176 -5.26 -13.46 -2.17
N LEU A 177 -5.21 -12.28 -1.53
CA LEU A 177 -6.34 -11.36 -1.47
C LEU A 177 -6.68 -10.78 -2.85
N LEU A 178 -5.66 -10.38 -3.62
CA LEU A 178 -5.88 -9.77 -4.92
C LEU A 178 -6.38 -10.79 -5.95
N VAL A 179 -5.88 -12.02 -5.89
CA VAL A 179 -6.40 -13.14 -6.67
C VAL A 179 -7.85 -13.46 -6.27
N TYR A 180 -8.15 -13.44 -4.97
CA TYR A 180 -9.50 -13.67 -4.46
C TYR A 180 -10.53 -12.69 -5.04
N TRP A 181 -10.22 -11.39 -5.12
CA TRP A 181 -11.18 -10.42 -5.68
C TRP A 181 -11.53 -10.73 -7.13
N GLN A 182 -10.58 -11.20 -7.94
CA GLN A 182 -10.87 -11.67 -9.30
C GLN A 182 -11.71 -12.94 -9.29
N ALA A 183 -11.31 -13.94 -8.51
CA ALA A 183 -12.05 -15.20 -8.39
C ALA A 183 -13.49 -14.99 -7.88
N LEU A 184 -13.69 -14.05 -6.95
CA LEU A 184 -15.04 -13.67 -6.51
C LEU A 184 -15.89 -13.12 -7.66
N GLY A 185 -15.31 -12.32 -8.56
CA GLY A 185 -16.01 -11.83 -9.74
C GLY A 185 -16.49 -12.95 -10.66
N GLU A 186 -15.68 -13.99 -10.85
CA GLU A 186 -16.05 -15.19 -11.61
C GLU A 186 -17.16 -15.96 -10.90
N ALA A 187 -17.05 -16.17 -9.59
CA ALA A 187 -18.07 -16.83 -8.78
C ALA A 187 -19.42 -16.09 -8.84
N LEU A 188 -19.41 -14.76 -8.73
CA LEU A 188 -20.60 -13.94 -8.87
C LEU A 188 -21.22 -14.07 -10.27
N THR A 189 -20.41 -14.21 -11.32
CA THR A 189 -20.87 -14.40 -12.69
C THR A 189 -21.56 -15.77 -12.85
N ILE A 190 -21.00 -16.84 -12.25
CA ILE A 190 -21.62 -18.17 -12.23
C ILE A 190 -22.98 -18.13 -11.52
N CYS A 191 -23.11 -17.36 -10.46
CA CYS A 191 -24.34 -17.25 -9.68
C CYS A 191 -25.41 -16.35 -10.34
N LYS A 192 -25.10 -15.61 -11.41
CA LYS A 192 -26.02 -14.69 -12.07
C LYS A 192 -27.38 -15.31 -12.45
N PRO A 193 -27.45 -16.54 -13.00
CA PRO A 193 -28.72 -17.17 -13.34
C PRO A 193 -29.63 -17.49 -12.15
N LEU A 194 -29.12 -17.42 -10.91
CA LEU A 194 -29.91 -17.70 -9.70
C LEU A 194 -30.89 -16.55 -9.34
N ASP A 195 -30.72 -15.38 -9.93
CA ASP A 195 -31.53 -14.17 -9.71
C ASP A 195 -31.71 -13.83 -8.21
N LEU A 196 -30.65 -14.06 -7.42
CA LEU A 196 -30.66 -13.75 -6.00
C LEU A 196 -30.39 -12.26 -5.75
N PRO A 197 -31.04 -11.63 -4.75
CA PRO A 197 -30.68 -10.31 -4.29
C PRO A 197 -29.17 -10.23 -3.95
N ALA A 198 -28.51 -9.14 -4.33
CA ALA A 198 -27.07 -9.01 -4.23
C ALA A 198 -26.55 -9.14 -2.78
N ASP A 199 -27.27 -8.60 -1.81
CA ASP A 199 -26.97 -8.69 -0.38
C ASP A 199 -27.00 -10.15 0.11
N ARG A 200 -28.04 -10.90 -0.29
CA ARG A 200 -28.17 -12.32 0.05
C ARG A 200 -27.07 -13.17 -0.59
N LEU A 201 -26.73 -12.91 -1.86
CA LEU A 201 -25.66 -13.63 -2.55
C LEU A 201 -24.30 -13.39 -1.85
N ILE A 202 -24.00 -12.14 -1.50
CA ILE A 202 -22.77 -11.79 -0.80
C ILE A 202 -22.75 -12.37 0.62
N ASP A 203 -23.88 -12.40 1.33
CA ASP A 203 -23.99 -13.03 2.65
C ASP A 203 -23.64 -14.52 2.59
N ILE A 204 -24.26 -15.26 1.67
CA ILE A 204 -23.97 -16.70 1.45
C ILE A 204 -22.49 -16.91 1.14
N LEU A 205 -21.91 -16.16 0.21
CA LEU A 205 -20.52 -16.31 -0.17
C LEU A 205 -19.57 -15.92 0.97
N SER A 206 -19.98 -14.99 1.83
CA SER A 206 -19.18 -14.52 2.97
C SER A 206 -19.09 -15.54 4.10
N ASP A 207 -20.06 -16.44 4.22
CA ASP A 207 -20.11 -17.49 5.26
C ASP A 207 -19.54 -18.81 4.75
N THR A 208 -18.40 -18.76 4.07
CA THR A 208 -17.72 -19.95 3.53
C THR A 208 -16.24 -19.98 3.91
N ALA A 209 -15.66 -21.16 3.95
CA ALA A 209 -14.23 -21.37 4.25
C ALA A 209 -13.28 -20.71 3.23
N GLY A 210 -13.74 -20.47 1.99
CA GLY A 210 -12.94 -19.84 0.95
C GLY A 210 -12.87 -18.30 1.06
N THR A 211 -13.55 -17.71 2.02
CA THR A 211 -13.70 -16.26 2.11
C THR A 211 -12.68 -15.62 3.07
N PRO A 212 -11.85 -14.66 2.59
CA PRO A 212 -10.89 -13.98 3.44
C PRO A 212 -11.61 -12.99 4.39
N THR A 213 -11.02 -12.75 5.55
CA THR A 213 -11.54 -11.81 6.57
C THR A 213 -11.81 -10.40 6.00
N ALA A 214 -11.07 -9.98 4.96
CA ALA A 214 -11.28 -8.71 4.28
C ALA A 214 -12.71 -8.56 3.71
N MET A 215 -13.38 -9.66 3.39
CA MET A 215 -14.76 -9.66 2.91
C MET A 215 -15.74 -9.07 3.94
N LYS A 216 -15.51 -9.24 5.26
CA LYS A 216 -16.34 -8.67 6.31
C LYS A 216 -16.48 -7.14 6.21
N GLY A 217 -15.41 -6.47 5.77
CA GLY A 217 -15.44 -5.01 5.59
C GLY A 217 -15.81 -4.55 4.17
N ARG A 218 -15.86 -5.47 3.20
CA ARG A 218 -16.06 -5.13 1.78
C ARG A 218 -17.34 -5.69 1.18
N GLY A 219 -17.90 -6.75 1.76
CA GLY A 219 -19.06 -7.43 1.21
C GLY A 219 -20.26 -6.50 1.00
N ALA A 220 -20.58 -5.67 2.00
CA ALA A 220 -21.68 -4.71 1.88
C ALA A 220 -21.50 -3.67 0.74
N ILE A 221 -20.23 -3.28 0.46
CA ILE A 221 -19.91 -2.36 -0.64
C ILE A 221 -20.11 -3.09 -1.98
N ILE A 222 -19.60 -4.32 -2.09
CA ILE A 222 -19.76 -5.16 -3.29
C ILE A 222 -21.24 -5.40 -3.57
N ALA A 223 -22.03 -5.76 -2.54
CA ALA A 223 -23.48 -5.97 -2.68
C ALA A 223 -24.21 -4.73 -3.23
N LYS A 224 -23.90 -3.53 -2.70
CA LYS A 224 -24.48 -2.28 -3.18
C LYS A 224 -24.16 -2.03 -4.65
N VAL A 225 -22.89 -2.25 -5.06
CA VAL A 225 -22.46 -2.04 -6.46
C VAL A 225 -23.13 -3.06 -7.40
N LEU A 226 -23.28 -4.32 -6.99
CA LEU A 226 -24.02 -5.34 -7.73
C LEU A 226 -25.50 -4.96 -7.86
N GLY A 227 -26.09 -4.33 -6.85
CA GLY A 227 -27.47 -3.80 -6.85
C GLY A 227 -27.62 -2.48 -7.64
N GLY A 228 -26.59 -2.01 -8.36
CA GLY A 228 -26.63 -0.83 -9.21
C GLY A 228 -26.18 0.48 -8.56
N ALA A 229 -25.71 0.45 -7.33
CA ALA A 229 -25.13 1.64 -6.71
C ALA A 229 -23.79 2.03 -7.38
N PRO A 230 -23.42 3.32 -7.41
CA PRO A 230 -22.12 3.75 -7.92
C PRO A 230 -20.99 3.19 -7.06
N LEU A 231 -19.80 3.07 -7.67
CA LEU A 231 -18.56 2.74 -6.96
C LEU A 231 -18.32 3.81 -5.88
N GLY A 232 -18.15 3.36 -4.64
CA GLY A 232 -17.95 4.23 -3.48
C GLY A 232 -16.51 4.74 -3.35
N GLU A 233 -16.18 5.29 -2.18
CA GLU A 233 -14.83 5.74 -1.88
C GLU A 233 -13.79 4.63 -2.00
N THR A 234 -12.66 4.98 -2.59
CA THR A 234 -11.54 4.07 -2.80
C THR A 234 -10.63 4.04 -1.57
N ALA A 235 -10.59 2.94 -0.85
CA ALA A 235 -9.62 2.75 0.24
C ALA A 235 -8.30 2.15 -0.27
N PHE A 236 -8.37 1.24 -1.24
CA PHE A 236 -7.21 0.66 -1.93
C PHE A 236 -7.53 0.58 -3.44
N GLY A 237 -6.87 1.41 -4.24
CA GLY A 237 -7.20 1.55 -5.66
C GLY A 237 -6.82 0.34 -6.52
N LEU A 238 -7.59 0.07 -7.58
CA LEU A 238 -7.36 -1.01 -8.53
C LEU A 238 -5.96 -0.91 -9.18
N ASN A 239 -5.53 0.30 -9.55
CA ASN A 239 -4.17 0.52 -10.06
C ASN A 239 -3.07 0.15 -9.06
N ALA A 240 -3.30 0.35 -7.76
CA ALA A 240 -2.34 -0.07 -6.73
C ALA A 240 -2.34 -1.59 -6.57
N ALA A 241 -3.50 -2.23 -6.63
CA ALA A 241 -3.63 -3.69 -6.61
C ALA A 241 -2.96 -4.34 -7.83
N LYS A 242 -3.23 -3.82 -9.02
CA LYS A 242 -2.57 -4.24 -10.26
C LYS A 242 -1.05 -4.12 -10.15
N LYS A 243 -0.56 -2.99 -9.65
CA LYS A 243 0.89 -2.77 -9.43
C LYS A 243 1.47 -3.80 -8.46
N ASP A 244 0.78 -4.13 -7.38
CA ASP A 244 1.25 -5.13 -6.40
C ASP A 244 1.34 -6.53 -7.03
N LEU A 245 0.36 -6.95 -7.87
CA LEU A 245 0.43 -8.19 -8.63
C LEU A 245 1.60 -8.19 -9.64
N ALA A 246 1.76 -7.10 -10.39
CA ALA A 246 2.86 -6.96 -11.34
C ALA A 246 4.23 -7.02 -10.63
N THR A 247 4.36 -6.37 -9.48
CA THR A 247 5.58 -6.43 -8.64
C THR A 247 5.85 -7.86 -8.17
N ALA A 248 4.82 -8.61 -7.77
CA ALA A 248 4.96 -10.02 -7.36
C ALA A 248 5.42 -10.91 -8.54
N VAL A 249 4.83 -10.76 -9.72
CA VAL A 249 5.22 -11.51 -10.93
C VAL A 249 6.67 -11.19 -11.31
N GLN A 250 7.05 -9.91 -11.34
CA GLN A 250 8.43 -9.49 -11.64
C GLN A 250 9.43 -10.04 -10.61
N PHE A 251 9.09 -10.02 -9.34
CA PHE A 251 9.93 -10.60 -8.31
C PHE A 251 10.04 -12.11 -8.47
N GLY A 252 8.93 -12.83 -8.71
CA GLY A 252 8.96 -14.27 -9.01
C GLY A 252 9.92 -14.59 -10.16
N THR A 253 9.84 -13.86 -11.26
CA THR A 253 10.75 -13.99 -12.41
C THR A 253 12.22 -13.80 -11.99
N SER A 254 12.51 -12.81 -11.14
CA SER A 254 13.89 -12.53 -10.72
C SER A 254 14.52 -13.62 -9.83
N ILE A 255 13.69 -14.44 -9.20
CA ILE A 255 14.11 -15.60 -8.39
C ILE A 255 13.80 -16.94 -9.07
N HIS A 256 13.50 -16.95 -10.38
CA HIS A 256 13.19 -18.12 -11.18
C HIS A 256 11.97 -18.93 -10.68
N VAL A 257 10.95 -18.24 -10.16
CA VAL A 257 9.69 -18.83 -9.73
C VAL A 257 8.55 -18.33 -10.61
N GLU A 258 7.80 -19.24 -11.21
CA GLU A 258 6.58 -18.90 -11.95
C GLU A 258 5.39 -18.72 -11.01
N LEU A 259 4.57 -17.69 -11.28
CA LEU A 259 3.34 -17.37 -10.54
C LEU A 259 2.14 -17.36 -11.51
N PRO A 260 1.71 -18.51 -12.07
CA PRO A 260 0.73 -18.57 -13.17
C PRO A 260 -0.64 -18.04 -12.77
N VAL A 261 -1.13 -18.30 -11.55
CA VAL A 261 -2.42 -17.79 -11.06
C VAL A 261 -2.37 -16.27 -10.90
N THR A 262 -1.26 -15.75 -10.36
CA THR A 262 -1.04 -14.32 -10.19
C THR A 262 -0.95 -13.60 -11.54
N ALA A 263 -0.28 -14.19 -12.52
CA ALA A 263 -0.16 -13.63 -13.88
C ALA A 263 -1.54 -13.59 -14.57
N SER A 264 -2.36 -14.62 -14.42
CA SER A 264 -3.72 -14.64 -14.95
C SER A 264 -4.59 -13.55 -14.28
N ALA A 265 -4.52 -13.42 -12.96
CA ALA A 265 -5.23 -12.37 -12.25
C ALA A 265 -4.75 -10.97 -12.68
N LEU A 266 -3.43 -10.76 -12.83
CA LEU A 266 -2.88 -9.49 -13.31
C LEU A 266 -3.47 -9.08 -14.66
N ALA A 267 -3.56 -9.98 -15.62
CA ALA A 267 -4.17 -9.70 -16.93
C ALA A 267 -5.64 -9.23 -16.80
N CYS A 268 -6.39 -9.76 -15.84
CA CYS A 268 -7.75 -9.32 -15.55
C CYS A 268 -7.79 -7.88 -14.97
N TYR A 269 -6.85 -7.55 -14.10
CA TYR A 269 -6.72 -6.17 -13.57
C TYR A 269 -6.31 -5.16 -14.65
N GLU A 270 -5.44 -5.57 -15.58
CA GLU A 270 -5.07 -4.74 -16.74
C GLU A 270 -6.27 -4.44 -17.64
N GLN A 271 -7.10 -5.46 -17.90
CA GLN A 271 -8.36 -5.27 -18.62
C GLN A 271 -9.36 -4.36 -17.87
N ALA A 272 -9.41 -4.45 -16.54
CA ALA A 272 -10.27 -3.60 -15.74
C ALA A 272 -9.79 -2.14 -15.75
N GLU A 273 -8.48 -1.90 -15.71
CA GLU A 273 -7.90 -0.55 -15.88
C GLU A 273 -8.22 0.01 -17.26
N ALA A 274 -8.02 -0.77 -18.33
CA ALA A 274 -8.34 -0.36 -19.70
C ALA A 274 -9.84 -0.04 -19.87
N ALA A 275 -10.72 -0.64 -19.07
CA ALA A 275 -12.14 -0.32 -19.00
C ALA A 275 -12.47 0.91 -18.12
N GLY A 276 -11.47 1.66 -17.63
CA GLY A 276 -11.64 2.90 -16.88
C GLY A 276 -11.79 2.72 -15.36
N LEU A 277 -11.58 1.51 -14.81
CA LEU A 277 -11.72 1.24 -13.37
C LEU A 277 -10.45 1.50 -12.55
N GLY A 278 -9.40 2.07 -13.14
CA GLY A 278 -8.08 2.23 -12.51
C GLY A 278 -8.11 2.98 -11.17
N ASP A 279 -8.91 4.02 -11.04
CA ASP A 279 -9.04 4.83 -9.82
C ASP A 279 -10.09 4.30 -8.83
N ALA A 280 -10.89 3.31 -9.23
CA ALA A 280 -11.88 2.66 -8.38
C ALA A 280 -11.21 1.84 -7.27
N ASP A 281 -11.99 1.43 -6.27
CA ASP A 281 -11.51 0.47 -5.26
C ASP A 281 -11.19 -0.88 -5.91
N ALA A 282 -10.18 -1.58 -5.42
CA ALA A 282 -9.72 -2.86 -5.97
C ALA A 282 -10.84 -3.92 -6.02
N THR A 283 -11.85 -3.82 -5.15
CA THR A 283 -13.01 -4.72 -5.18
C THR A 283 -13.91 -4.53 -6.40
N ALA A 284 -13.75 -3.43 -7.16
CA ALA A 284 -14.47 -3.23 -8.42
C ALA A 284 -14.20 -4.33 -9.45
N ILE A 285 -13.05 -5.01 -9.37
CA ILE A 285 -12.75 -6.17 -10.20
C ILE A 285 -13.81 -7.28 -10.02
N SER A 286 -14.30 -7.49 -8.78
CA SER A 286 -15.31 -8.51 -8.49
C SER A 286 -16.68 -8.21 -9.08
N THR A 287 -17.01 -6.92 -9.27
CA THR A 287 -18.33 -6.53 -9.79
C THR A 287 -18.36 -6.33 -11.30
N ARG A 288 -17.20 -6.25 -11.95
CA ARG A 288 -17.08 -6.01 -13.38
C ARG A 288 -17.66 -7.13 -14.23
N TRP A 289 -17.33 -8.39 -13.93
CA TRP A 289 -17.70 -9.54 -14.73
C TRP A 289 -19.20 -9.80 -14.79
N PRO A 290 -19.96 -9.77 -13.67
CA PRO A 290 -21.41 -9.91 -13.71
C PRO A 290 -22.09 -8.82 -14.53
N GLN A 291 -21.51 -7.62 -14.60
CA GLN A 291 -22.08 -6.50 -15.37
C GLN A 291 -21.76 -6.58 -16.86
N SER A 292 -20.59 -7.08 -17.25
CA SER A 292 -20.16 -7.16 -18.65
C SER A 292 -20.94 -8.17 -19.47
N THR A 293 -21.49 -9.22 -18.87
CA THR A 293 -22.31 -10.26 -19.53
C THR A 293 -23.76 -9.84 -19.81
N ALA A 294 -24.15 -8.61 -19.48
CA ALA A 294 -25.51 -8.10 -19.69
C ALA A 294 -25.79 -7.61 -21.13
N LYS A 295 -24.85 -7.78 -22.08
CA LYS A 295 -24.98 -7.42 -23.48
C LYS A 295 -24.77 -8.64 -24.38
N SER A 296 -25.72 -9.53 -24.40
CA SER A 296 -25.85 -10.51 -25.48
C SER A 296 -27.34 -10.85 -25.69
#